data_04a0296b73e8ce35d43271a07f43d0f8
#
_entry.id   04a0296b73e8ce35d43271a07f43d0f8
#
_cell.length_a   1.000
_cell.length_b   1.000
_cell.length_c   1.000
_cell.angle_alpha   90.00
_cell.angle_beta   90.00
_cell.angle_gamma   90.00
#
_symmetry.space_group_name_H-M   'P 1'
#
loop_
_entity.id
_entity.type
_entity.pdbx_description
1 polymer ?
#
loop_
_entity_poly.entity_id
_entity_poly.type
_entity_poly.pdbx_seq_one_letter_code
_entity_poly.pdbx_strand_id
1 'polypeptide(L)'
;MTHLLAIGTRKGLWIARSDDRAGWTLDGPHLLMQEVASVAWDTRRSPARLLVGTMSWHYGPTLTWTDDLGATWHETGNAAIAFPDDTGEALGRIWQLQPDTDERPDVVWAGCEPTSLWRSDDGGESFSLVRGLWDHPHRANWAPGFGGAAVHTIVPPRSGERMLVAMSTGGVYVSDDGATGWAPSNTGISANFLPDPYPEYGQCVHKVAVDAATPERMYVQNHNDVYRSDDAGATWTSIAEGLPSDFGFFVLSSPRTPGTAWVMPIENGDSRIPVGGRMRLHRTRDAGETWTELGAGSLPDECYAVALRDAACVDDGD
;
A
#
# COMPACT_ATOMS: atom_id res chain seq x y z
N MET A 1 19.01 -14.50 -13.10
CA MET A 1 18.17 -13.27 -13.30
C MET A 1 18.41 -12.42 -12.07
N THR A 2 18.83 -11.19 -12.23
CA THR A 2 19.12 -10.32 -11.09
C THR A 2 17.82 -9.83 -10.45
N HIS A 3 17.67 -10.05 -9.15
CA HIS A 3 16.59 -9.55 -8.33
C HIS A 3 16.95 -8.17 -7.79
N LEU A 4 16.00 -7.24 -7.80
CA LEU A 4 16.15 -5.88 -7.30
C LEU A 4 15.13 -5.62 -6.20
N LEU A 5 15.58 -4.97 -5.12
CA LEU A 5 14.73 -4.54 -4.03
C LEU A 5 15.05 -3.08 -3.69
N ALA A 6 14.08 -2.19 -3.81
CA ALA A 6 14.19 -0.81 -3.36
C ALA A 6 13.76 -0.70 -1.89
N ILE A 7 14.61 -0.13 -1.04
CA ILE A 7 14.40 -0.02 0.40
C ILE A 7 14.40 1.45 0.78
N GLY A 8 13.20 2.00 0.97
CA GLY A 8 13.01 3.36 1.48
C GLY A 8 13.29 3.45 2.98
N THR A 9 14.06 4.45 3.38
CA THR A 9 14.36 4.72 4.79
C THR A 9 14.17 6.21 5.11
N ARG A 10 14.23 6.56 6.38
CA ARG A 10 14.22 7.97 6.81
C ARG A 10 15.49 8.74 6.43
N LYS A 11 16.50 8.08 5.88
CA LYS A 11 17.82 8.67 5.58
C LYS A 11 18.24 8.47 4.12
N GLY A 12 17.32 8.09 3.27
CA GLY A 12 17.56 7.84 1.85
C GLY A 12 17.04 6.49 1.39
N LEU A 13 17.38 6.17 0.16
CA LEU A 13 17.00 4.95 -0.54
C LEU A 13 18.20 4.02 -0.70
N TRP A 14 17.98 2.73 -0.51
CA TRP A 14 18.93 1.68 -0.86
C TRP A 14 18.36 0.82 -1.99
N ILE A 15 19.21 0.43 -2.94
CA ILE A 15 18.88 -0.56 -3.97
C ILE A 15 19.67 -1.82 -3.68
N ALA A 16 18.99 -2.86 -3.27
CA ALA A 16 19.59 -4.17 -3.04
C ALA A 16 19.52 -5.01 -4.33
N ARG A 17 20.58 -5.77 -4.62
CA ARG A 17 20.72 -6.63 -5.79
C ARG A 17 21.12 -8.02 -5.36
N SER A 18 20.51 -9.04 -5.96
CA SER A 18 20.82 -10.44 -5.73
C SER A 18 20.59 -11.28 -6.98
N ASP A 19 21.42 -12.29 -7.22
CA ASP A 19 21.21 -13.25 -8.30
C ASP A 19 20.54 -14.54 -7.84
N ASP A 20 20.55 -14.79 -6.52
CA ASP A 20 20.10 -16.04 -5.90
C ASP A 20 19.10 -15.86 -4.75
N ARG A 21 18.77 -14.60 -4.40
CA ARG A 21 17.95 -14.19 -3.23
C ARG A 21 18.56 -14.56 -1.85
N ALA A 22 19.71 -15.19 -1.81
CA ALA A 22 20.42 -15.55 -0.57
C ALA A 22 21.45 -14.48 -0.18
N GLY A 23 22.24 -14.02 -1.15
CA GLY A 23 23.22 -12.97 -0.97
C GLY A 23 22.75 -11.65 -1.60
N TRP A 24 22.81 -10.54 -0.85
CA TRP A 24 22.39 -9.21 -1.33
C TRP A 24 23.54 -8.21 -1.24
N THR A 25 23.73 -7.48 -2.32
CA THR A 25 24.62 -6.30 -2.36
C THR A 25 23.76 -5.03 -2.28
N LEU A 26 24.11 -4.14 -1.36
CA LEU A 26 23.43 -2.87 -1.15
C LEU A 26 24.17 -1.75 -1.87
N ASP A 27 23.45 -0.97 -2.65
CA ASP A 27 23.90 0.25 -3.29
C ASP A 27 23.14 1.44 -2.70
N GLY A 28 23.84 2.47 -2.24
CA GLY A 28 23.24 3.64 -1.59
C GLY A 28 24.02 4.11 -0.34
N PRO A 29 23.44 5.01 0.47
CA PRO A 29 22.11 5.57 0.28
C PRO A 29 22.05 6.60 -0.85
N HIS A 30 21.09 6.42 -1.75
CA HIS A 30 20.68 7.46 -2.69
C HIS A 30 19.75 8.45 -1.97
N LEU A 31 19.55 9.65 -2.53
CA LEU A 31 18.66 10.68 -1.97
C LEU A 31 18.95 10.93 -0.48
N LEU A 32 20.23 11.07 -0.15
CA LEU A 32 20.73 11.16 1.22
C LEU A 32 20.03 12.28 2.00
N MET A 33 19.66 11.99 3.25
CA MET A 33 18.97 12.88 4.18
C MET A 33 17.51 13.20 3.81
N GLN A 34 16.96 12.60 2.77
CA GLN A 34 15.53 12.63 2.50
C GLN A 34 14.85 11.39 3.10
N GLU A 35 13.70 11.56 3.73
CA GLU A 35 12.86 10.43 4.10
C GLU A 35 12.21 9.88 2.82
N VAL A 36 12.40 8.60 2.55
CA VAL A 36 11.72 7.90 1.45
C VAL A 36 10.45 7.28 2.01
N ALA A 37 9.32 7.84 1.64
CA ALA A 37 8.00 7.45 2.15
C ALA A 37 7.34 6.35 1.31
N SER A 38 7.60 6.35 -0.01
CA SER A 38 7.05 5.36 -0.93
C SER A 38 8.01 5.07 -2.08
N VAL A 39 7.94 3.85 -2.60
CA VAL A 39 8.71 3.40 -3.76
C VAL A 39 7.84 2.53 -4.66
N ALA A 40 8.05 2.60 -5.97
CA ALA A 40 7.41 1.70 -6.91
C ALA A 40 8.31 1.42 -8.11
N TRP A 41 8.49 0.13 -8.46
CA TRP A 41 9.08 -0.26 -9.71
C TRP A 41 8.02 -0.28 -10.81
N ASP A 42 8.21 0.52 -11.84
CA ASP A 42 7.45 0.42 -13.10
C ASP A 42 8.22 -0.43 -14.10
N THR A 43 7.90 -1.72 -14.10
CA THR A 43 8.52 -2.73 -14.98
C THR A 43 7.86 -2.82 -16.35
N ARG A 44 6.79 -2.06 -16.62
CA ARG A 44 6.11 -1.97 -17.91
C ARG A 44 6.98 -1.22 -18.94
N ARG A 45 7.95 -0.46 -18.46
CA ARG A 45 8.91 0.31 -19.24
C ARG A 45 10.23 -0.46 -19.43
N SER A 46 10.97 -0.13 -20.48
CA SER A 46 12.31 -0.65 -20.72
C SER A 46 13.26 0.51 -21.08
N PRO A 47 14.20 0.88 -20.22
CA PRO A 47 14.47 0.30 -18.89
C PRO A 47 13.33 0.53 -17.89
N ALA A 48 13.27 -0.30 -16.84
CA ALA A 48 12.32 -0.14 -15.76
C ALA A 48 12.58 1.16 -14.98
N ARG A 49 11.52 1.88 -14.63
CA ARG A 49 11.58 3.12 -13.86
C ARG A 49 11.35 2.82 -12.37
N LEU A 50 12.20 3.37 -11.51
CA LEU A 50 11.97 3.42 -10.08
C LEU A 50 11.42 4.80 -9.70
N LEU A 51 10.17 4.84 -9.27
CA LEU A 51 9.50 6.02 -8.74
C LEU A 51 9.69 6.08 -7.23
N VAL A 52 10.00 7.27 -6.69
CA VAL A 52 10.32 7.46 -5.28
C VAL A 52 9.63 8.71 -4.74
N GLY A 53 8.73 8.52 -3.79
CA GLY A 53 8.14 9.62 -3.01
C GLY A 53 9.03 9.96 -1.84
N THR A 54 9.55 11.17 -1.79
CA THR A 54 10.46 11.65 -0.74
C THR A 54 9.85 12.77 0.09
N MET A 55 10.41 12.99 1.26
CA MET A 55 10.12 14.12 2.14
C MET A 55 11.41 14.81 2.51
N SER A 56 11.57 16.05 2.08
CA SER A 56 12.67 16.92 2.47
C SER A 56 12.25 17.85 3.61
N TRP A 57 13.14 18.07 4.57
CA TRP A 57 12.92 19.03 5.65
C TRP A 57 12.83 20.48 5.15
N HIS A 58 13.44 20.79 3.99
CA HIS A 58 13.47 22.14 3.43
C HIS A 58 12.42 22.38 2.36
N TYR A 59 12.17 21.35 1.53
CA TYR A 59 11.36 21.51 0.32
C TYR A 59 10.01 20.77 0.41
N GLY A 60 9.77 20.04 1.51
CA GLY A 60 8.57 19.24 1.68
C GLY A 60 8.58 17.94 0.85
N PRO A 61 7.39 17.37 0.59
CA PRO A 61 7.25 16.16 -0.18
C PRO A 61 7.50 16.41 -1.67
N THR A 62 8.24 15.50 -2.31
CA THR A 62 8.47 15.51 -3.75
C THR A 62 8.51 14.11 -4.33
N LEU A 63 8.39 14.02 -5.65
CA LEU A 63 8.55 12.78 -6.41
C LEU A 63 9.82 12.89 -7.25
N THR A 64 10.64 11.85 -7.17
CA THR A 64 11.82 11.66 -8.02
C THR A 64 11.76 10.30 -8.69
N TRP A 65 12.49 10.12 -9.78
CA TRP A 65 12.61 8.82 -10.43
C TRP A 65 13.99 8.59 -11.03
N THR A 66 14.29 7.32 -11.31
CA THR A 66 15.48 6.89 -12.03
C THR A 66 15.11 5.80 -13.03
N ASP A 67 15.74 5.85 -14.21
CA ASP A 67 15.61 4.82 -15.25
C ASP A 67 16.91 4.01 -15.41
N ASP A 68 17.93 4.28 -14.56
CA ASP A 68 19.27 3.69 -14.62
C ASP A 68 19.78 3.18 -13.28
N LEU A 69 18.85 2.71 -12.44
CA LEU A 69 19.14 2.11 -11.12
C LEU A 69 19.86 3.05 -10.15
N GLY A 70 19.54 4.35 -10.21
CA GLY A 70 20.06 5.35 -9.30
C GLY A 70 21.36 6.03 -9.74
N ALA A 71 21.86 5.76 -10.94
CA ALA A 71 23.02 6.46 -11.48
C ALA A 71 22.68 7.94 -11.77
N THR A 72 21.46 8.20 -12.26
CA THR A 72 20.91 9.55 -12.42
C THR A 72 19.52 9.63 -11.78
N TRP A 73 19.21 10.79 -11.20
CA TRP A 73 17.92 11.08 -10.62
C TRP A 73 17.26 12.24 -11.32
N HIS A 74 15.96 12.10 -11.55
CA HIS A 74 15.13 13.10 -12.19
C HIS A 74 14.04 13.57 -11.24
N GLU A 75 13.70 14.84 -11.36
CA GLU A 75 12.52 15.46 -10.75
C GLU A 75 11.97 16.51 -11.71
N THR A 76 10.71 16.84 -11.61
CA THR A 76 10.11 17.89 -12.44
C THR A 76 10.53 19.26 -11.90
N GLY A 77 10.70 20.23 -12.79
CA GLY A 77 11.01 21.62 -12.42
C GLY A 77 9.90 22.31 -11.61
N ASN A 78 8.68 21.80 -11.72
CA ASN A 78 7.54 22.13 -10.87
C ASN A 78 7.17 20.89 -10.04
N ALA A 79 6.46 21.08 -8.92
CA ALA A 79 6.00 19.95 -8.12
C ALA A 79 5.15 18.99 -9.00
N ALA A 80 5.53 17.71 -9.05
CA ALA A 80 4.81 16.69 -9.80
C ALA A 80 3.37 16.54 -9.32
N ILE A 81 3.16 16.71 -8.00
CA ILE A 81 1.86 16.70 -7.33
C ILE A 81 1.68 18.04 -6.64
N ALA A 82 0.73 18.84 -7.11
CA ALA A 82 0.41 20.14 -6.54
C ALA A 82 -1.10 20.31 -6.42
N PHE A 83 -1.57 20.56 -5.21
CA PHE A 83 -3.00 20.81 -4.99
C PHE A 83 -3.45 22.07 -5.74
N PRO A 84 -4.58 22.01 -6.45
CA PRO A 84 -5.21 23.20 -7.04
C PRO A 84 -5.55 24.23 -5.97
N ASP A 85 -5.44 25.53 -6.31
CA ASP A 85 -5.65 26.66 -5.39
C ASP A 85 -7.02 26.64 -4.70
N ASP A 86 -8.04 26.13 -5.37
CA ASP A 86 -9.41 26.04 -4.85
C ASP A 86 -9.57 25.02 -3.71
N THR A 87 -8.59 24.15 -3.50
CA THR A 87 -8.62 23.16 -2.41
C THR A 87 -8.16 23.73 -1.07
N GLY A 88 -7.33 24.78 -1.09
CA GLY A 88 -6.71 25.34 0.11
C GLY A 88 -5.73 24.41 0.83
N GLU A 89 -5.34 23.29 0.21
CA GLU A 89 -4.51 22.23 0.79
C GLU A 89 -3.10 22.22 0.17
N ALA A 90 -2.20 21.55 0.86
CA ALA A 90 -0.84 21.29 0.39
C ALA A 90 -0.51 19.82 0.57
N LEU A 91 0.36 19.30 -0.30
CA LEU A 91 0.84 17.91 -0.21
C LEU A 91 1.61 17.71 1.10
N GLY A 92 1.17 16.76 1.91
CA GLY A 92 1.82 16.37 3.15
C GLY A 92 2.79 15.21 2.97
N ARG A 93 2.39 14.20 2.19
CA ARG A 93 3.20 13.00 1.93
C ARG A 93 2.64 12.20 0.76
N ILE A 94 3.52 11.54 0.01
CA ILE A 94 3.15 10.53 -0.97
C ILE A 94 3.23 9.17 -0.27
N TRP A 95 2.07 8.55 -0.03
CA TRP A 95 1.98 7.30 0.74
C TRP A 95 2.12 6.06 -0.13
N GLN A 96 1.60 6.11 -1.35
CA GLN A 96 1.73 5.02 -2.30
C GLN A 96 1.90 5.56 -3.71
N LEU A 97 2.76 4.90 -4.47
CA LEU A 97 2.90 5.02 -5.92
C LEU A 97 2.51 3.67 -6.51
N GLN A 98 1.60 3.67 -7.48
CA GLN A 98 1.07 2.45 -8.07
C GLN A 98 1.02 2.59 -9.59
N PRO A 99 1.98 1.97 -10.30
CA PRO A 99 1.86 1.77 -11.74
C PRO A 99 0.56 1.03 -12.09
N ASP A 100 -0.12 1.44 -13.15
CA ASP A 100 -1.35 0.80 -13.62
C ASP A 100 -1.04 -0.56 -14.29
N THR A 101 -1.95 -1.12 -15.05
CA THR A 101 -1.75 -2.37 -15.79
C THR A 101 -0.94 -2.15 -17.08
N ASP A 102 -0.47 -3.22 -17.69
CA ASP A 102 0.28 -3.18 -18.98
C ASP A 102 -0.51 -2.55 -20.11
N GLU A 103 -1.84 -2.57 -20.04
CA GLU A 103 -2.73 -1.95 -21.03
C GLU A 103 -2.66 -0.42 -21.00
N ARG A 104 -2.21 0.16 -19.88
CA ARG A 104 -2.07 1.61 -19.65
C ARG A 104 -0.65 1.95 -19.18
N PRO A 105 0.36 1.76 -20.02
CA PRO A 105 1.78 1.79 -19.61
C PRO A 105 2.25 3.15 -19.09
N ASP A 106 1.59 4.24 -19.46
CA ASP A 106 1.94 5.59 -19.00
C ASP A 106 1.15 6.05 -17.76
N VAL A 107 0.15 5.26 -17.34
CA VAL A 107 -0.65 5.63 -16.18
C VAL A 107 0.04 5.19 -14.89
N VAL A 108 0.19 6.14 -13.97
CA VAL A 108 0.66 5.92 -12.59
C VAL A 108 -0.32 6.61 -11.64
N TRP A 109 -0.65 5.93 -10.56
CA TRP A 109 -1.47 6.47 -9.50
C TRP A 109 -0.62 6.84 -8.29
N ALA A 110 -1.02 7.89 -7.58
CA ALA A 110 -0.42 8.26 -6.30
C ALA A 110 -1.50 8.46 -5.23
N GLY A 111 -1.31 7.79 -4.09
CA GLY A 111 -2.12 7.99 -2.90
C GLY A 111 -1.39 8.91 -1.94
N CYS A 112 -2.02 9.98 -1.51
CA CYS A 112 -1.37 11.06 -0.79
C CYS A 112 -2.09 11.46 0.50
N GLU A 113 -1.36 12.19 1.32
CA GLU A 113 -1.82 12.94 2.48
C GLU A 113 -1.81 14.45 2.13
N PRO A 114 -2.89 15.21 2.45
CA PRO A 114 -4.17 14.74 2.97
C PRO A 114 -4.85 13.75 2.02
N THR A 115 -5.80 12.96 2.55
CA THR A 115 -6.48 11.88 1.82
C THR A 115 -6.89 12.31 0.43
N SER A 116 -6.16 11.84 -0.57
CA SER A 116 -6.34 12.19 -1.98
C SER A 116 -5.74 11.14 -2.89
N LEU A 117 -6.32 11.00 -4.06
CA LEU A 117 -5.86 10.16 -5.15
C LEU A 117 -5.45 11.03 -6.33
N TRP A 118 -4.35 10.69 -6.95
CA TRP A 118 -3.76 11.42 -8.07
C TRP A 118 -3.48 10.47 -9.22
N ARG A 119 -3.62 10.96 -10.43
CA ARG A 119 -3.36 10.22 -11.66
C ARG A 119 -2.35 10.95 -12.52
N SER A 120 -1.36 10.21 -12.98
CA SER A 120 -0.43 10.59 -14.04
C SER A 120 -0.80 9.85 -15.32
N ASP A 121 -0.62 10.50 -16.46
CA ASP A 121 -0.74 9.92 -17.81
C ASP A 121 0.58 10.04 -18.59
N ASP A 122 1.70 10.35 -17.91
CA ASP A 122 3.03 10.57 -18.50
C ASP A 122 4.14 9.74 -17.78
N GLY A 123 3.75 8.69 -17.07
CA GLY A 123 4.68 7.80 -16.37
C GLY A 123 5.20 8.35 -15.06
N GLY A 124 4.44 9.22 -14.41
CA GLY A 124 4.75 9.76 -13.10
C GLY A 124 5.49 11.10 -13.12
N GLU A 125 5.55 11.77 -14.29
CA GLU A 125 6.23 13.07 -14.37
C GLU A 125 5.33 14.22 -13.90
N SER A 126 4.01 14.11 -14.14
CA SER A 126 3.01 15.04 -13.60
C SER A 126 1.74 14.32 -13.18
N PHE A 127 1.00 14.90 -12.23
CA PHE A 127 -0.23 14.30 -11.70
C PHE A 127 -1.37 15.30 -11.65
N SER A 128 -2.56 14.79 -11.89
CA SER A 128 -3.83 15.51 -11.72
C SER A 128 -4.61 14.93 -10.55
N LEU A 129 -5.24 15.80 -9.76
CA LEU A 129 -6.11 15.42 -8.64
C LEU A 129 -7.36 14.70 -9.16
N VAL A 130 -7.66 13.53 -8.63
CA VAL A 130 -8.88 12.78 -8.92
C VAL A 130 -10.04 13.41 -8.17
N ARG A 131 -10.74 14.33 -8.83
CA ARG A 131 -11.83 15.12 -8.26
C ARG A 131 -12.98 14.26 -7.75
N GLY A 132 -13.31 13.14 -8.43
CA GLY A 132 -14.39 12.26 -8.00
C GLY A 132 -14.24 11.76 -6.56
N LEU A 133 -13.00 11.46 -6.13
CA LEU A 133 -12.72 11.09 -4.74
C LEU A 133 -12.55 12.32 -3.84
N TRP A 134 -11.86 13.35 -4.33
CA TRP A 134 -11.61 14.57 -3.56
C TRP A 134 -12.89 15.31 -3.16
N ASP A 135 -13.84 15.45 -4.08
CA ASP A 135 -15.09 16.15 -3.87
C ASP A 135 -16.20 15.25 -3.29
N HIS A 136 -15.85 14.00 -2.87
CA HIS A 136 -16.81 13.05 -2.30
C HIS A 136 -17.44 13.62 -1.01
N PRO A 137 -18.77 13.52 -0.83
CA PRO A 137 -19.47 14.08 0.35
C PRO A 137 -18.95 13.55 1.70
N HIS A 138 -18.48 12.32 1.74
CA HIS A 138 -17.95 11.70 2.96
C HIS A 138 -16.59 12.26 3.38
N ARG A 139 -15.86 12.94 2.48
CA ARG A 139 -14.51 13.43 2.74
C ARG A 139 -14.41 14.29 4.00
N ALA A 140 -15.42 15.12 4.27
CA ALA A 140 -15.47 15.97 5.46
C ALA A 140 -15.47 15.18 6.78
N ASN A 141 -15.81 13.89 6.73
CA ASN A 141 -15.90 13.00 7.89
C ASN A 141 -14.74 11.99 7.96
N TRP A 142 -13.83 11.95 6.96
CA TRP A 142 -12.65 11.11 7.04
C TRP A 142 -11.68 11.71 8.05
N ALA A 143 -11.42 10.98 9.12
CA ALA A 143 -10.55 11.45 10.19
C ALA A 143 -9.12 10.91 10.00
N PRO A 144 -8.10 11.61 10.50
CA PRO A 144 -6.76 11.04 10.55
C PRO A 144 -6.73 9.88 11.57
N GLY A 145 -6.13 8.75 11.17
CA GLY A 145 -5.66 7.76 12.14
C GLY A 145 -4.35 8.21 12.80
N PHE A 146 -3.78 7.41 13.68
CA PHE A 146 -2.46 7.70 14.26
C PHE A 146 -1.33 7.83 13.24
N GLY A 147 -1.52 7.34 12.01
CA GLY A 147 -0.56 7.42 10.93
C GLY A 147 -0.75 8.60 9.95
N GLY A 148 -1.81 9.39 10.12
CA GLY A 148 -2.23 10.43 9.18
C GLY A 148 -3.46 10.04 8.37
N ALA A 149 -4.02 11.00 7.64
CA ALA A 149 -5.16 10.79 6.75
C ALA A 149 -4.65 10.67 5.30
N ALA A 150 -4.65 9.47 4.74
CA ALA A 150 -4.08 9.22 3.42
C ALA A 150 -4.80 8.09 2.67
N VAL A 151 -4.77 8.16 1.35
CA VAL A 151 -4.95 6.97 0.50
C VAL A 151 -3.62 6.22 0.51
N HIS A 152 -3.62 5.01 1.07
CA HIS A 152 -2.41 4.21 1.24
C HIS A 152 -2.48 2.84 0.54
N THR A 153 -3.61 2.50 -0.05
CA THR A 153 -3.71 1.34 -0.95
C THR A 153 -4.51 1.73 -2.19
N ILE A 154 -3.95 1.42 -3.34
CA ILE A 154 -4.55 1.60 -4.65
C ILE A 154 -4.54 0.27 -5.36
N VAL A 155 -5.69 -0.20 -5.77
CA VAL A 155 -5.85 -1.38 -6.63
C VAL A 155 -6.36 -0.87 -7.99
N PRO A 156 -5.48 -0.77 -8.99
CA PRO A 156 -5.86 -0.31 -10.32
C PRO A 156 -6.81 -1.31 -11.00
N PRO A 157 -7.58 -0.89 -12.01
CA PRO A 157 -8.46 -1.78 -12.74
C PRO A 157 -7.66 -2.89 -13.43
N ARG A 158 -8.01 -4.15 -13.18
CA ARG A 158 -7.41 -5.32 -13.85
C ARG A 158 -8.17 -5.73 -15.09
N SER A 159 -9.48 -5.48 -15.09
CA SER A 159 -10.36 -5.61 -16.25
C SER A 159 -11.47 -4.58 -16.13
N GLY A 160 -11.84 -3.92 -17.22
CA GLY A 160 -12.84 -2.85 -17.20
C GLY A 160 -12.34 -1.60 -16.47
N GLU A 161 -13.25 -0.89 -15.80
CA GLU A 161 -13.00 0.40 -15.16
C GLU A 161 -12.98 0.33 -13.62
N ARG A 162 -13.26 -0.86 -13.04
CA ARG A 162 -13.35 -1.03 -11.58
C ARG A 162 -11.99 -0.91 -10.92
N MET A 163 -11.86 0.04 -10.03
CA MET A 163 -10.70 0.21 -9.16
C MET A 163 -11.14 0.38 -7.70
N LEU A 164 -10.18 0.18 -6.80
CA LEU A 164 -10.40 0.29 -5.37
C LEU A 164 -9.30 1.11 -4.73
N VAL A 165 -9.66 1.91 -3.74
CA VAL A 165 -8.72 2.56 -2.83
C VAL A 165 -9.07 2.24 -1.39
N ALA A 166 -8.04 2.17 -0.54
CA ALA A 166 -8.23 2.10 0.90
C ALA A 166 -7.50 3.25 1.59
N MET A 167 -8.11 3.73 2.65
CA MET A 167 -7.62 4.89 3.37
C MET A 167 -7.78 4.74 4.88
N SER A 168 -6.94 5.42 5.62
CA SER A 168 -7.04 5.49 7.08
C SER A 168 -8.34 6.20 7.47
N THR A 169 -9.15 5.53 8.30
CA THR A 169 -10.44 6.00 8.84
C THR A 169 -11.49 6.46 7.81
N GLY A 170 -11.31 6.09 6.55
CA GLY A 170 -12.34 6.21 5.51
C GLY A 170 -12.87 4.83 5.10
N GLY A 171 -12.04 3.79 5.25
CA GLY A 171 -12.35 2.44 4.80
C GLY A 171 -11.93 2.21 3.35
N VAL A 172 -12.68 1.34 2.68
CA VAL A 172 -12.52 0.98 1.26
C VAL A 172 -13.54 1.74 0.43
N TYR A 173 -13.08 2.29 -0.68
CA TYR A 173 -13.93 2.91 -1.71
C TYR A 173 -13.66 2.28 -3.06
N VAL A 174 -14.72 2.11 -3.85
CA VAL A 174 -14.66 1.56 -5.21
C VAL A 174 -15.19 2.57 -6.22
N SER A 175 -14.62 2.53 -7.40
CA SER A 175 -15.11 3.22 -8.60
C SER A 175 -15.29 2.20 -9.72
N ASP A 176 -16.38 2.27 -10.44
CA ASP A 176 -16.70 1.41 -11.60
C ASP A 176 -16.69 2.21 -12.93
N ASP A 177 -16.29 3.48 -12.90
CA ASP A 177 -16.38 4.42 -14.01
C ASP A 177 -15.07 5.21 -14.26
N GLY A 178 -13.93 4.55 -14.06
CA GLY A 178 -12.62 5.17 -14.33
C GLY A 178 -12.22 6.26 -13.35
N ALA A 179 -12.58 6.12 -12.08
CA ALA A 179 -12.27 7.05 -10.99
C ALA A 179 -13.09 8.35 -11.00
N THR A 180 -14.21 8.41 -11.75
CA THR A 180 -15.08 9.58 -11.79
C THR A 180 -16.04 9.63 -10.60
N GLY A 181 -16.68 8.51 -10.29
CA GLY A 181 -17.57 8.33 -9.14
C GLY A 181 -17.03 7.30 -8.17
N TRP A 182 -17.30 7.47 -6.88
CA TRP A 182 -16.82 6.59 -5.82
C TRP A 182 -17.95 6.24 -4.85
N ALA A 183 -17.91 5.02 -4.33
CA ALA A 183 -18.84 4.55 -3.31
C ALA A 183 -18.08 3.78 -2.22
N PRO A 184 -18.49 3.85 -0.94
CA PRO A 184 -17.94 3.02 0.12
C PRO A 184 -18.23 1.53 -0.14
N SER A 185 -17.28 0.66 0.21
CA SER A 185 -17.37 -0.78 0.00
C SER A 185 -16.87 -1.54 1.23
N ASN A 186 -17.56 -1.33 2.36
CA ASN A 186 -17.13 -1.78 3.68
C ASN A 186 -18.07 -2.81 4.32
N THR A 187 -19.05 -3.34 3.58
CA THR A 187 -20.01 -4.30 4.12
C THR A 187 -19.33 -5.53 4.71
N GLY A 188 -19.43 -5.72 6.02
CA GLY A 188 -18.78 -6.80 6.76
C GLY A 188 -17.48 -6.41 7.48
N ILE A 189 -16.84 -5.30 7.13
CA ILE A 189 -15.65 -4.81 7.86
C ILE A 189 -16.10 -4.06 9.12
N SER A 190 -15.57 -4.47 10.26
CA SER A 190 -15.88 -3.82 11.54
C SER A 190 -15.04 -2.55 11.79
N ALA A 191 -15.61 -1.64 12.57
CA ALA A 191 -14.96 -0.47 13.15
C ALA A 191 -15.29 -0.40 14.64
N ASN A 192 -14.79 -1.35 15.43
CA ASN A 192 -15.13 -1.54 16.84
C ASN A 192 -14.82 -0.34 17.75
N PHE A 193 -14.06 0.63 17.25
CA PHE A 193 -13.77 1.89 17.93
C PHE A 193 -14.82 2.97 17.67
N LEU A 194 -15.83 2.71 16.83
CA LEU A 194 -16.95 3.61 16.57
C LEU A 194 -18.20 3.15 17.30
N PRO A 195 -19.18 4.05 17.56
CA PRO A 195 -20.45 3.69 18.21
C PRO A 195 -21.26 2.65 17.42
N ASP A 196 -21.24 2.73 16.07
CA ASP A 196 -21.74 1.69 15.18
C ASP A 196 -20.56 0.82 14.77
N PRO A 197 -20.53 -0.47 15.11
CA PRO A 197 -19.42 -1.34 14.76
C PRO A 197 -19.37 -1.73 13.27
N TYR A 198 -20.41 -1.49 12.48
CA TYR A 198 -20.47 -1.76 11.04
C TYR A 198 -20.97 -0.56 10.25
N PRO A 199 -20.30 0.60 10.35
CA PRO A 199 -20.74 1.79 9.63
C PRO A 199 -20.53 1.66 8.13
N GLU A 200 -21.24 2.47 7.35
CA GLU A 200 -21.06 2.55 5.90
C GLU A 200 -19.60 2.90 5.52
N TYR A 201 -18.96 3.79 6.28
CA TYR A 201 -17.55 4.20 6.12
C TYR A 201 -16.94 4.58 7.48
N GLY A 202 -15.63 4.73 7.53
CA GLY A 202 -14.91 5.07 8.75
C GLY A 202 -14.06 3.93 9.32
N GLN A 203 -14.06 2.78 8.66
CA GLN A 203 -13.15 1.67 8.99
C GLN A 203 -11.68 2.12 8.85
N CYS A 204 -10.82 1.62 9.72
CA CYS A 204 -9.39 1.86 9.66
C CYS A 204 -8.70 0.71 8.91
N VAL A 205 -8.85 0.69 7.60
CA VAL A 205 -8.19 -0.31 6.75
C VAL A 205 -6.71 0.00 6.70
N HIS A 206 -5.86 -1.01 6.84
CA HIS A 206 -4.42 -0.85 6.82
C HIS A 206 -3.79 -1.23 5.48
N LYS A 207 -4.27 -2.30 4.83
CA LYS A 207 -3.79 -2.76 3.52
C LYS A 207 -4.83 -3.62 2.82
N VAL A 208 -4.86 -3.55 1.48
CA VAL A 208 -5.60 -4.48 0.63
C VAL A 208 -4.62 -5.20 -0.29
N ALA A 209 -4.81 -6.49 -0.48
CA ALA A 209 -4.11 -7.30 -1.47
C ALA A 209 -5.11 -8.05 -2.35
N VAL A 210 -4.77 -8.24 -3.62
CA VAL A 210 -5.62 -8.92 -4.60
C VAL A 210 -5.01 -10.26 -4.97
N ASP A 211 -5.82 -11.32 -4.96
CA ASP A 211 -5.40 -12.64 -5.44
C ASP A 211 -5.05 -12.59 -6.94
N ALA A 212 -3.89 -13.10 -7.30
CA ALA A 212 -3.37 -12.96 -8.65
C ALA A 212 -4.19 -13.71 -9.70
N ALA A 213 -4.73 -14.87 -9.34
CA ALA A 213 -5.46 -15.75 -10.26
C ALA A 213 -6.98 -15.57 -10.17
N THR A 214 -7.47 -14.94 -9.11
CA THR A 214 -8.89 -14.70 -8.86
C THR A 214 -9.06 -13.23 -8.49
N PRO A 215 -9.12 -12.32 -9.48
CA PRO A 215 -9.15 -10.87 -9.22
C PRO A 215 -10.33 -10.39 -8.36
N GLU A 216 -11.42 -11.15 -8.33
CA GLU A 216 -12.57 -10.93 -7.46
C GLU A 216 -12.25 -11.22 -5.99
N ARG A 217 -11.21 -12.06 -5.73
CA ARG A 217 -10.75 -12.33 -4.38
C ARG A 217 -9.77 -11.29 -3.93
N MET A 218 -10.09 -10.69 -2.79
CA MET A 218 -9.25 -9.69 -2.15
C MET A 218 -9.12 -10.00 -0.66
N TYR A 219 -8.01 -9.53 -0.07
CA TYR A 219 -7.74 -9.64 1.35
C TYR A 219 -7.55 -8.25 1.94
N VAL A 220 -8.06 -8.03 3.14
CA VAL A 220 -7.90 -6.78 3.88
C VAL A 220 -7.31 -7.07 5.26
N GLN A 221 -6.22 -6.39 5.59
CA GLN A 221 -5.84 -6.18 6.98
C GLN A 221 -6.52 -4.89 7.44
N ASN A 222 -7.44 -5.00 8.37
CA ASN A 222 -8.08 -3.88 9.03
C ASN A 222 -7.41 -3.60 10.39
N HIS A 223 -7.83 -2.55 11.07
CA HIS A 223 -7.40 -2.24 12.45
C HIS A 223 -7.64 -3.42 13.38
N ASN A 224 -8.84 -3.97 13.33
CA ASN A 224 -9.16 -5.26 13.92
C ASN A 224 -9.59 -6.20 12.80
N ASP A 225 -9.11 -7.43 12.87
CA ASP A 225 -9.46 -8.50 11.98
C ASP A 225 -8.79 -8.48 10.59
N VAL A 226 -8.75 -9.64 9.98
CA VAL A 226 -8.34 -9.88 8.60
C VAL A 226 -9.57 -10.36 7.84
N TYR A 227 -9.83 -9.77 6.69
CA TYR A 227 -11.02 -10.08 5.91
C TYR A 227 -10.68 -10.58 4.52
N ARG A 228 -11.60 -11.37 3.95
CA ARG A 228 -11.61 -11.78 2.55
C ARG A 228 -12.90 -11.31 1.88
N SER A 229 -12.77 -10.87 0.66
CA SER A 229 -13.86 -10.70 -0.30
C SER A 229 -13.68 -11.72 -1.43
N ASP A 230 -14.77 -12.28 -1.96
CA ASP A 230 -14.81 -13.10 -3.16
C ASP A 230 -15.69 -12.46 -4.26
N ASP A 231 -16.05 -11.19 -4.09
CA ASP A 231 -16.95 -10.42 -4.96
C ASP A 231 -16.38 -9.03 -5.33
N ALA A 232 -15.06 -8.97 -5.52
CA ALA A 232 -14.33 -7.75 -5.88
C ALA A 232 -14.52 -6.59 -4.89
N GLY A 233 -14.57 -6.92 -3.59
CA GLY A 233 -14.64 -5.97 -2.49
C GLY A 233 -16.05 -5.50 -2.15
N ALA A 234 -17.13 -6.08 -2.72
CA ALA A 234 -18.49 -5.67 -2.40
C ALA A 234 -18.90 -6.10 -0.98
N THR A 235 -18.49 -7.30 -0.56
CA THR A 235 -18.70 -7.82 0.80
C THR A 235 -17.42 -8.45 1.36
N TRP A 236 -17.30 -8.44 2.69
CA TRP A 236 -16.11 -8.90 3.39
C TRP A 236 -16.47 -9.85 4.52
N THR A 237 -15.72 -10.95 4.63
CA THR A 237 -15.88 -11.97 5.68
C THR A 237 -14.59 -12.11 6.46
N SER A 238 -14.69 -12.16 7.79
CA SER A 238 -13.54 -12.40 8.66
C SER A 238 -12.88 -13.74 8.39
N ILE A 239 -11.56 -13.74 8.35
CA ILE A 239 -10.69 -14.93 8.18
C ILE A 239 -9.57 -14.98 9.23
N ALA A 240 -9.70 -14.25 10.34
CA ALA A 240 -8.66 -14.21 11.38
C ALA A 240 -8.66 -15.42 12.31
N GLU A 241 -9.61 -16.36 12.19
CA GLU A 241 -9.63 -17.56 13.03
C GLU A 241 -8.33 -18.36 12.88
N GLY A 242 -7.71 -18.68 14.03
CA GLY A 242 -6.42 -19.39 14.07
C GLY A 242 -5.19 -18.47 14.06
N LEU A 243 -5.33 -17.16 13.90
CA LEU A 243 -4.25 -16.20 14.11
C LEU A 243 -4.05 -15.91 15.61
N PRO A 244 -2.83 -15.65 16.08
CA PRO A 244 -2.54 -15.35 17.48
C PRO A 244 -3.03 -13.95 17.90
N SER A 245 -3.29 -13.07 16.95
CA SER A 245 -3.92 -11.75 17.11
C SER A 245 -4.56 -11.36 15.79
N ASP A 246 -5.60 -10.56 15.84
CA ASP A 246 -6.32 -10.03 14.68
C ASP A 246 -5.78 -8.66 14.21
N PHE A 247 -4.84 -8.07 14.97
CA PHE A 247 -4.27 -6.77 14.67
C PHE A 247 -2.96 -6.91 13.86
N GLY A 248 -2.83 -6.14 12.80
CA GLY A 248 -1.65 -6.09 11.94
C GLY A 248 -1.66 -4.88 11.00
N PHE A 249 -0.63 -4.75 10.17
CA PHE A 249 -0.52 -3.60 9.25
C PHE A 249 -0.47 -3.98 7.78
N PHE A 250 -0.09 -5.19 7.44
CA PHE A 250 -0.06 -5.61 6.05
C PHE A 250 -0.78 -6.94 5.82
N VAL A 251 -1.28 -7.10 4.64
CA VAL A 251 -1.60 -8.38 4.01
C VAL A 251 -0.94 -8.38 2.63
N LEU A 252 -0.30 -9.49 2.29
CA LEU A 252 0.26 -9.75 0.98
C LEU A 252 -0.44 -10.96 0.37
N SER A 253 -0.56 -10.98 -0.95
CA SER A 253 -1.10 -12.11 -1.70
C SER A 253 -0.05 -12.62 -2.67
N SER A 254 0.01 -13.94 -2.87
CA SER A 254 0.94 -14.54 -3.82
C SER A 254 0.63 -14.08 -5.25
N PRO A 255 1.62 -13.66 -6.05
CA PRO A 255 1.43 -13.34 -7.45
C PRO A 255 1.24 -14.60 -8.33
N ARG A 256 1.47 -15.80 -7.78
CA ARG A 256 1.44 -17.07 -8.53
C ARG A 256 0.45 -18.09 -8.02
N THR A 257 0.32 -18.21 -6.70
CA THR A 257 -0.41 -19.30 -6.07
C THR A 257 -1.75 -18.80 -5.53
N PRO A 258 -2.88 -19.12 -6.19
CA PRO A 258 -4.20 -18.70 -5.75
C PRO A 258 -4.48 -19.11 -4.30
N GLY A 259 -5.22 -18.27 -3.58
CA GLY A 259 -5.59 -18.54 -2.19
C GLY A 259 -4.44 -18.45 -1.19
N THR A 260 -3.24 -18.04 -1.64
CA THR A 260 -2.09 -17.87 -0.77
C THR A 260 -1.93 -16.40 -0.36
N ALA A 261 -1.90 -16.14 0.94
CA ALA A 261 -1.68 -14.81 1.50
C ALA A 261 -0.84 -14.88 2.79
N TRP A 262 -0.24 -13.75 3.14
CA TRP A 262 0.57 -13.61 4.35
C TRP A 262 0.14 -12.40 5.15
N VAL A 263 0.14 -12.55 6.47
CA VAL A 263 -0.04 -11.47 7.45
C VAL A 263 1.04 -11.55 8.53
N MET A 264 1.26 -10.45 9.22
CA MET A 264 2.09 -10.40 10.42
C MET A 264 1.26 -9.85 11.58
N PRO A 265 0.62 -10.72 12.37
CA PRO A 265 -0.08 -10.32 13.58
C PRO A 265 0.88 -9.68 14.60
N ILE A 266 0.41 -8.63 15.27
CA ILE A 266 1.10 -7.97 16.37
C ILE A 266 0.14 -7.85 17.56
N GLU A 267 0.66 -7.54 18.76
CA GLU A 267 -0.11 -7.58 20.01
C GLU A 267 -1.40 -6.74 19.92
N ASN A 268 -1.25 -5.46 19.57
CA ASN A 268 -2.36 -4.51 19.45
C ASN A 268 -1.87 -3.15 18.91
N GLY A 269 -2.81 -2.22 18.73
CA GLY A 269 -2.52 -0.87 18.23
C GLY A 269 -1.67 0.00 19.15
N ASP A 270 -1.73 -0.24 20.46
CA ASP A 270 -1.02 0.58 21.47
C ASP A 270 0.43 0.12 21.64
N SER A 271 0.64 -1.17 21.80
CA SER A 271 1.99 -1.75 22.01
C SER A 271 2.82 -1.82 20.73
N ARG A 272 2.20 -2.17 19.61
CA ARG A 272 2.84 -2.32 18.28
C ARG A 272 4.13 -3.15 18.33
N ILE A 273 4.08 -4.27 19.00
CA ILE A 273 5.16 -5.25 19.06
C ILE A 273 4.67 -6.60 18.51
N PRO A 274 5.58 -7.44 17.97
CA PRO A 274 5.21 -8.79 17.57
C PRO A 274 4.61 -9.57 18.73
N VAL A 275 3.67 -10.48 18.45
CA VAL A 275 3.02 -11.31 19.46
C VAL A 275 4.07 -12.09 20.27
N GLY A 276 4.06 -11.89 21.58
CA GLY A 276 5.04 -12.48 22.50
C GLY A 276 6.49 -12.07 22.23
N GLY A 277 6.71 -10.90 21.61
CA GLY A 277 8.05 -10.40 21.25
C GLY A 277 8.74 -11.19 20.14
N ARG A 278 8.02 -12.05 19.40
CA ARG A 278 8.58 -12.90 18.34
C ARG A 278 8.05 -12.48 16.97
N MET A 279 8.94 -12.05 16.08
CA MET A 279 8.54 -11.73 14.72
C MET A 279 8.17 -13.01 13.97
N ARG A 280 6.91 -13.14 13.57
CA ARG A 280 6.37 -14.29 12.84
C ARG A 280 5.43 -13.84 11.75
N LEU A 281 5.53 -14.49 10.59
CA LEU A 281 4.55 -14.42 9.53
C LEU A 281 3.55 -15.54 9.68
N HIS A 282 2.33 -15.30 9.27
CA HIS A 282 1.30 -16.33 9.15
C HIS A 282 0.87 -16.41 7.70
N ARG A 283 0.85 -17.62 7.16
CA ARG A 283 0.49 -17.89 5.77
C ARG A 283 -0.77 -18.74 5.71
N THR A 284 -1.70 -18.35 4.87
CA THR A 284 -2.76 -19.23 4.36
C THR A 284 -2.38 -19.76 2.97
N ARG A 285 -2.94 -20.92 2.59
CA ARG A 285 -2.93 -21.47 1.23
C ARG A 285 -4.31 -21.89 0.75
N ASP A 286 -5.30 -21.63 1.54
CA ASP A 286 -6.72 -21.97 1.36
C ASP A 286 -7.63 -20.74 1.53
N ALA A 287 -7.11 -19.59 1.14
CA ALA A 287 -7.82 -18.30 1.17
C ALA A 287 -8.30 -17.88 2.56
N GLY A 288 -7.56 -18.24 3.61
CA GLY A 288 -7.85 -17.83 4.98
C GLY A 288 -8.66 -18.82 5.80
N GLU A 289 -8.93 -20.03 5.29
CA GLU A 289 -9.58 -21.07 6.08
C GLU A 289 -8.66 -21.62 7.18
N THR A 290 -7.34 -21.67 6.89
CA THR A 290 -6.32 -22.05 7.88
C THR A 290 -5.07 -21.17 7.78
N TRP A 291 -4.36 -21.03 8.90
CA TRP A 291 -3.13 -20.25 8.98
C TRP A 291 -1.98 -21.09 9.53
N THR A 292 -0.79 -20.93 8.95
CA THR A 292 0.45 -21.59 9.37
C THR A 292 1.49 -20.56 9.75
N GLU A 293 2.04 -20.65 10.96
CA GLU A 293 3.16 -19.81 11.41
C GLU A 293 4.43 -20.11 10.61
N LEU A 294 5.13 -19.07 10.20
CA LEU A 294 6.42 -19.11 9.50
C LEU A 294 7.45 -18.25 10.21
N GLY A 295 8.72 -18.55 9.96
CA GLY A 295 9.84 -17.73 10.44
C GLY A 295 10.48 -18.21 11.74
N ALA A 296 10.00 -19.32 12.34
CA ALA A 296 10.69 -19.92 13.47
C ALA A 296 12.12 -20.31 13.09
N GLY A 297 13.10 -19.82 13.86
CA GLY A 297 14.53 -20.05 13.60
C GLY A 297 15.15 -19.21 12.48
N SER A 298 14.37 -18.41 11.76
CA SER A 298 14.86 -17.50 10.70
C SER A 298 14.53 -16.03 10.95
N LEU A 299 13.43 -15.74 11.65
CA LEU A 299 13.08 -14.40 12.10
C LEU A 299 13.38 -14.24 13.60
N PRO A 300 13.62 -13.01 14.10
CA PRO A 300 14.00 -12.79 15.49
C PRO A 300 12.97 -13.27 16.51
N ASP A 301 13.45 -13.91 17.61
CA ASP A 301 12.66 -14.33 18.77
C ASP A 301 12.57 -13.26 19.86
N GLU A 302 13.48 -12.30 19.89
CA GLU A 302 13.43 -11.13 20.77
C GLU A 302 13.38 -9.90 19.90
N CYS A 303 12.19 -9.48 19.52
CA CYS A 303 11.99 -8.42 18.54
C CYS A 303 10.88 -7.45 18.98
N TYR A 304 11.21 -6.15 18.93
CA TYR A 304 10.28 -5.07 19.22
C TYR A 304 10.03 -4.19 17.97
N ALA A 305 10.41 -4.70 16.79
CA ALA A 305 10.12 -4.07 15.52
C ALA A 305 8.95 -4.75 14.82
N VAL A 306 8.21 -4.00 14.03
CA VAL A 306 7.07 -4.47 13.24
C VAL A 306 7.19 -4.02 11.80
N ALA A 307 6.61 -4.80 10.88
CA ALA A 307 6.43 -4.38 9.51
C ALA A 307 5.11 -3.61 9.36
N LEU A 308 5.19 -2.37 8.91
CA LEU A 308 4.03 -1.52 8.65
C LEU A 308 3.71 -1.55 7.16
N ARG A 309 2.45 -1.66 6.80
CA ARG A 309 1.89 -1.55 5.43
C ARG A 309 2.84 -1.99 4.30
N ASP A 310 3.57 -1.05 3.70
CA ASP A 310 4.48 -1.29 2.56
C ASP A 310 5.93 -1.62 2.98
N ALA A 311 6.18 -1.88 4.27
CA ALA A 311 7.47 -2.42 4.75
C ALA A 311 7.62 -3.93 4.47
N ALA A 312 6.69 -4.53 3.75
CA ALA A 312 6.74 -5.91 3.26
C ALA A 312 6.31 -5.93 1.79
N CYS A 313 6.96 -6.75 1.00
CA CYS A 313 6.62 -6.98 -0.39
C CYS A 313 6.82 -8.45 -0.77
N VAL A 314 6.23 -8.85 -1.86
CA VAL A 314 6.37 -10.16 -2.48
C VAL A 314 6.82 -9.96 -3.93
N ASP A 315 7.72 -10.79 -4.41
CA ASP A 315 8.14 -10.81 -5.81
C ASP A 315 7.45 -11.94 -6.58
N ASP A 316 7.68 -12.00 -7.90
CA ASP A 316 7.10 -13.03 -8.77
C ASP A 316 7.64 -14.44 -8.49
N GLY A 317 8.49 -14.64 -7.50
CA GLY A 317 9.09 -15.93 -7.15
C GLY A 317 8.37 -16.70 -6.06
N ASP A 318 7.48 -16.09 -5.30
CA ASP A 318 6.85 -16.58 -4.04
C ASP A 318 7.81 -16.73 -2.88
#